data_fe96b0bb874b13e2dae2234a316f5f40
#
_entry.id   fe96b0bb874b13e2dae2234a316f5f40
#
_cell.length_a   1.000
_cell.length_b   1.000
_cell.length_c   1.000
_cell.angle_alpha   90.00
_cell.angle_beta   90.00
_cell.angle_gamma   90.00
#
_symmetry.space_group_name_H-M   'P 1'
#
loop_
_entity.id
_entity.type
_entity.pdbx_description
1 polymer ?
#
loop_
_entity_poly.entity_id
_entity_poly.type
_entity_poly.pdbx_seq_one_letter_code
_entity_poly.pdbx_strand_id
1 'polypeptide(L)'
;LIQMDMKVFKLPFQTRMTVIKLKDGKLWIHSPIAPNEELFTELDALGKVAYLISPNKIHYAYIADWKQRYPHAQALSSPGVEERAKSQKVKVVFDAPLTDKAPDLWSDEIDQLIFKGSSVIEEVVFFHKSTKTLIVTDLIENFEPEKIASPIRRKIYRLARVTAPDGQTP
;
A
#
# COMPACT_ATOMS: atom_id res chain seq x y z
N LEU A 1 -4.95 9.06 7.26
CA LEU A 1 -4.91 8.55 5.88
C LEU A 1 -4.38 9.66 4.98
N ILE A 2 -3.23 9.47 4.38
CA ILE A 2 -2.62 10.46 3.47
C ILE A 2 -2.84 9.98 2.04
N GLN A 3 -3.39 10.84 1.20
CA GLN A 3 -3.75 10.53 -0.19
C GLN A 3 -2.95 11.39 -1.16
N MET A 4 -2.38 10.78 -2.20
CA MET A 4 -1.71 11.47 -3.31
C MET A 4 -2.07 10.86 -4.67
N ASP A 5 -1.86 11.62 -5.74
CA ASP A 5 -2.12 11.17 -7.10
C ASP A 5 -0.88 10.48 -7.71
N MET A 6 -1.07 9.28 -8.22
CA MET A 6 -0.07 8.53 -8.98
C MET A 6 -0.55 8.28 -10.41
N LYS A 7 0.38 8.25 -11.38
CA LYS A 7 0.06 7.88 -12.76
C LYS A 7 0.53 6.45 -13.04
N VAL A 8 -0.40 5.53 -13.16
CA VAL A 8 -0.15 4.17 -13.66
C VAL A 8 -0.73 4.09 -15.07
N PHE A 9 0.03 3.58 -16.03
CA PHE A 9 -0.35 3.54 -17.44
C PHE A 9 -0.82 4.88 -18.04
N LYS A 10 -0.18 6.00 -17.64
CA LYS A 10 -0.57 7.38 -18.00
C LYS A 10 -1.97 7.78 -17.52
N LEU A 11 -2.55 7.05 -16.60
CA LEU A 11 -3.83 7.38 -15.97
C LEU A 11 -3.55 7.99 -14.58
N PRO A 12 -4.25 9.06 -14.19
CA PRO A 12 -4.20 9.57 -12.83
C PRO A 12 -4.97 8.61 -11.91
N PHE A 13 -4.27 7.96 -11.00
CA PHE A 13 -4.87 7.20 -9.90
C PHE A 13 -4.54 7.89 -8.59
N GLN A 14 -5.51 7.95 -7.71
CA GLN A 14 -5.27 8.37 -6.35
C GLN A 14 -4.70 7.20 -5.57
N THR A 15 -3.47 7.34 -5.08
CA THR A 15 -2.85 6.36 -4.20
C THR A 15 -3.00 6.80 -2.76
N ARG A 16 -3.16 5.84 -1.87
CA ARG A 16 -3.30 6.06 -0.44
C ARG A 16 -2.20 5.32 0.30
N MET A 17 -1.66 5.98 1.29
CA MET A 17 -0.76 5.42 2.26
C MET A 17 -1.47 5.32 3.60
N THR A 18 -1.29 4.22 4.31
CA THR A 18 -1.77 4.09 5.68
C THR A 18 -0.60 4.15 6.63
N VAL A 19 -0.70 4.99 7.65
CA VAL A 19 0.28 5.12 8.72
C VAL A 19 -0.33 4.65 10.02
N ILE A 20 0.33 3.71 10.68
CA ILE A 20 -0.04 3.24 12.02
C ILE A 20 1.11 3.56 12.97
N LYS A 21 0.81 4.27 14.04
CA LYS A 21 1.71 4.41 15.16
C LYS A 21 1.48 3.25 16.13
N LEU A 22 2.48 2.38 16.23
CA LEU A 22 2.48 1.25 17.14
C LEU A 22 2.62 1.71 18.59
N LYS A 23 2.29 0.85 19.54
CA LYS A 23 2.37 1.14 21.00
C LYS A 23 3.77 1.52 21.46
N ASP A 24 4.79 1.00 20.79
CA ASP A 24 6.20 1.32 21.08
C ASP A 24 6.66 2.65 20.44
N GLY A 25 5.74 3.40 19.80
CA GLY A 25 6.00 4.69 19.16
C GLY A 25 6.58 4.61 17.76
N LYS A 26 6.83 3.41 17.23
CA LYS A 26 7.29 3.21 15.87
C LYS A 26 6.15 3.41 14.86
N LEU A 27 6.51 3.86 13.66
CA LEU A 27 5.56 4.01 12.55
C LEU A 27 5.67 2.82 11.59
N TRP A 28 4.52 2.25 11.30
CA TRP A 28 4.29 1.22 10.30
C TRP A 28 3.60 1.87 9.10
N ILE A 29 4.30 1.90 7.95
CA ILE A 29 3.89 2.62 6.74
C ILE A 29 3.48 1.60 5.69
N HIS A 30 2.21 1.57 5.35
CA HIS A 30 1.65 0.68 4.35
C HIS A 30 1.43 1.42 3.03
N SER A 31 1.93 0.83 1.94
CA SER A 31 1.81 1.39 0.60
C SER A 31 2.36 2.83 0.50
N PRO A 32 3.67 3.02 0.75
CA PRO A 32 4.27 4.35 0.70
C PRO A 32 3.97 5.06 -0.63
N ILE A 33 3.59 6.34 -0.54
CA ILE A 33 3.30 7.21 -1.69
C ILE A 33 4.54 8.02 -2.08
N ALA A 34 4.44 8.81 -3.17
CA ALA A 34 5.53 9.69 -3.59
C ALA A 34 5.97 10.59 -2.43
N PRO A 35 7.27 10.55 -2.07
CA PRO A 35 7.76 11.30 -0.92
C PRO A 35 7.85 12.80 -1.20
N ASN A 36 7.67 13.61 -0.16
CA ASN A 36 8.01 15.02 -0.13
C ASN A 36 8.42 15.44 1.28
N GLU A 37 9.09 16.57 1.42
CA GLU A 37 9.65 17.04 2.69
C GLU A 37 8.58 17.37 3.74
N GLU A 38 7.41 17.86 3.32
CA GLU A 38 6.29 18.16 4.23
C GLU A 38 5.79 16.87 4.90
N LEU A 39 5.56 15.83 4.08
CA LEU A 39 5.17 14.50 4.57
C LEU A 39 6.20 13.91 5.53
N PHE A 40 7.48 14.01 5.19
CA PHE A 40 8.53 13.53 6.08
C PHE A 40 8.56 14.28 7.41
N THR A 41 8.39 15.60 7.38
CA THR A 41 8.33 16.43 8.60
C THR A 41 7.17 16.01 9.50
N GLU A 42 5.99 15.77 8.92
CA GLU A 42 4.82 15.29 9.67
C GLU A 42 5.08 13.92 10.31
N LEU A 43 5.68 13.00 9.55
CA LEU A 43 5.96 11.65 10.06
C LEU A 43 7.04 11.65 11.13
N ASP A 44 8.10 12.42 10.96
CA ASP A 44 9.18 12.56 11.95
C ASP A 44 8.64 13.14 13.28
N ALA A 45 7.64 14.01 13.22
CA ALA A 45 6.95 14.52 14.41
C ALA A 45 6.02 13.48 15.07
N LEU A 46 5.49 12.52 14.30
CA LEU A 46 4.62 11.46 14.81
C LEU A 46 5.40 10.34 15.50
N GLY A 47 6.57 9.97 14.97
CA GLY A 47 7.37 8.88 15.52
C GLY A 47 8.46 8.39 14.57
N LYS A 48 9.18 7.34 14.98
CA LYS A 48 10.24 6.75 14.17
C LYS A 48 9.67 5.83 13.09
N VAL A 49 9.89 6.13 11.81
CA VAL A 49 9.54 5.22 10.71
C VAL A 49 10.38 3.94 10.85
N ALA A 50 9.71 2.82 11.08
CA ALA A 50 10.36 1.54 11.34
C ALA A 50 10.04 0.46 10.30
N TYR A 51 8.86 0.53 9.67
CA TYR A 51 8.41 -0.49 8.74
C TYR A 51 7.82 0.14 7.49
N LEU A 52 8.25 -0.35 6.32
CA LEU A 52 7.77 0.05 4.99
C LEU A 52 7.17 -1.18 4.31
N ILE A 53 5.88 -1.14 4.03
CA ILE A 53 5.12 -2.32 3.60
C ILE A 53 4.68 -2.18 2.14
N SER A 54 5.10 -3.14 1.31
CA SER A 54 4.63 -3.31 -0.06
C SER A 54 3.62 -4.48 -0.10
N PRO A 55 2.30 -4.21 -0.04
CA PRO A 55 1.29 -5.24 0.14
C PRO A 55 1.03 -6.10 -1.10
N ASN A 56 1.39 -5.63 -2.29
CA ASN A 56 1.22 -6.36 -3.54
C ASN A 56 2.25 -5.94 -4.60
N LYS A 57 2.18 -6.55 -5.79
CA LYS A 57 3.15 -6.37 -6.89
C LYS A 57 3.11 -4.99 -7.57
N ILE A 58 2.29 -4.06 -7.13
CA ILE A 58 2.16 -2.70 -7.69
C ILE A 58 2.66 -1.66 -6.69
N HIS A 59 2.46 -1.87 -5.41
CA HIS A 59 2.69 -0.89 -4.32
C HIS A 59 4.13 -0.89 -3.78
N TYR A 60 5.14 -0.97 -4.67
CA TYR A 60 6.56 -0.92 -4.30
C TYR A 60 7.31 0.29 -4.87
N ALA A 61 6.65 1.09 -5.70
CA ALA A 61 7.29 2.11 -6.54
C ALA A 61 8.16 3.11 -5.77
N TYR A 62 7.78 3.45 -4.56
CA TYR A 62 8.47 4.46 -3.75
C TYR A 62 9.28 3.89 -2.57
N ILE A 63 9.31 2.56 -2.40
CA ILE A 63 10.03 1.93 -1.29
C ILE A 63 11.52 2.33 -1.29
N ALA A 64 12.16 2.41 -2.46
CA ALA A 64 13.57 2.78 -2.57
C ALA A 64 13.82 4.21 -2.07
N ASP A 65 12.99 5.17 -2.45
CA ASP A 65 13.09 6.57 -2.00
C ASP A 65 12.89 6.69 -0.49
N TRP A 66 11.91 5.95 0.04
CA TRP A 66 11.65 5.90 1.47
C TRP A 66 12.79 5.24 2.24
N LYS A 67 13.41 4.17 1.72
CA LYS A 67 14.61 3.55 2.31
C LYS A 67 15.80 4.48 2.29
N GLN A 68 15.92 5.33 1.28
CA GLN A 68 16.97 6.35 1.23
C GLN A 68 16.82 7.38 2.37
N ARG A 69 15.60 7.82 2.67
CA ARG A 69 15.29 8.75 3.76
C ARG A 69 15.35 8.07 5.13
N TYR A 70 14.88 6.82 5.21
CA TYR A 70 14.82 6.02 6.44
C TYR A 70 15.61 4.71 6.29
N PRO A 71 16.95 4.75 6.24
CA PRO A 71 17.78 3.56 5.95
C PRO A 71 17.64 2.46 7.01
N HIS A 72 17.23 2.80 8.22
CA HIS A 72 17.01 1.84 9.31
C HIS A 72 15.61 1.23 9.32
N ALA A 73 14.67 1.74 8.51
CA ALA A 73 13.36 1.15 8.40
C ALA A 73 13.45 -0.19 7.66
N GLN A 74 12.76 -1.21 8.16
CA GLN A 74 12.67 -2.50 7.48
C GLN A 74 11.62 -2.42 6.38
N ALA A 75 11.99 -2.76 5.16
CA ALA A 75 11.08 -2.87 4.04
C ALA A 75 10.66 -4.34 3.86
N LEU A 76 9.35 -4.58 3.86
CA LEU A 76 8.78 -5.92 3.66
C LEU A 76 7.86 -5.93 2.45
N SER A 77 7.94 -7.01 1.66
CA SER A 77 7.18 -7.15 0.42
C SER A 77 6.31 -8.40 0.40
N SER A 78 5.17 -8.30 -0.28
CA SER A 78 4.38 -9.46 -0.64
C SER A 78 5.13 -10.37 -1.63
N PRO A 79 4.74 -11.65 -1.77
CA PRO A 79 5.34 -12.55 -2.74
C PRO A 79 5.35 -11.98 -4.16
N GLY A 80 6.45 -12.20 -4.89
CA GLY A 80 6.60 -11.82 -6.29
C GLY A 80 6.86 -10.33 -6.56
N VAL A 81 6.97 -9.49 -5.53
CA VAL A 81 7.32 -8.06 -5.71
C VAL A 81 8.75 -7.89 -6.19
N GLU A 82 9.69 -8.62 -5.62
CA GLU A 82 11.12 -8.50 -5.99
C GLU A 82 11.35 -8.89 -7.45
N GLU A 83 10.75 -10.00 -7.89
CA GLU A 83 10.81 -10.47 -9.27
C GLU A 83 10.21 -9.44 -10.23
N ARG A 84 9.07 -8.85 -9.84
CA ARG A 84 8.44 -7.79 -10.64
C ARG A 84 9.30 -6.54 -10.69
N ALA A 85 9.81 -6.06 -9.57
CA ALA A 85 10.71 -4.90 -9.53
C ALA A 85 11.92 -5.12 -10.42
N LYS A 86 12.54 -6.30 -10.34
CA LYS A 86 13.67 -6.70 -11.19
C LYS A 86 13.30 -6.70 -12.68
N SER A 87 12.13 -7.24 -13.05
CA SER A 87 11.65 -7.25 -14.43
C SER A 87 11.41 -5.85 -14.98
N GLN A 88 10.99 -4.92 -14.12
CA GLN A 88 10.77 -3.50 -14.45
C GLN A 88 12.06 -2.65 -14.33
N LYS A 89 13.20 -3.27 -14.00
CA LYS A 89 14.50 -2.61 -13.77
C LYS A 89 14.45 -1.55 -12.65
N VAL A 90 13.54 -1.72 -11.68
CA VAL A 90 13.47 -0.89 -10.49
C VAL A 90 14.42 -1.46 -9.44
N LYS A 91 15.34 -0.62 -8.98
CA LYS A 91 16.29 -0.99 -7.91
C LYS A 91 15.63 -0.75 -6.55
N VAL A 92 15.15 -1.79 -5.94
CA VAL A 92 14.60 -1.78 -4.58
C VAL A 92 15.14 -2.99 -3.82
N VAL A 93 15.38 -2.82 -2.53
CA VAL A 93 15.84 -3.89 -1.64
C VAL A 93 14.81 -4.05 -0.53
N PHE A 94 14.39 -5.27 -0.31
CA PHE A 94 13.53 -5.64 0.81
C PHE A 94 14.33 -6.43 1.83
N ASP A 95 14.01 -6.21 3.12
CA ASP A 95 14.72 -6.85 4.23
C ASP A 95 14.09 -8.22 4.57
N ALA A 96 12.80 -8.41 4.30
CA ALA A 96 12.09 -9.68 4.51
C ALA A 96 10.82 -9.79 3.65
N PRO A 97 10.36 -11.01 3.36
CA PRO A 97 9.06 -11.25 2.75
C PRO A 97 7.94 -11.14 3.79
N LEU A 98 6.78 -10.66 3.34
CA LEU A 98 5.51 -10.83 4.04
C LEU A 98 5.00 -12.26 3.85
N THR A 99 4.43 -12.83 4.90
CA THR A 99 3.85 -14.19 4.92
C THR A 99 2.39 -14.14 5.33
N ASP A 100 1.73 -15.29 5.41
CA ASP A 100 0.35 -15.40 5.93
C ASP A 100 0.24 -15.03 7.42
N LYS A 101 1.36 -14.98 8.14
CA LYS A 101 1.39 -14.70 9.56
C LYS A 101 2.17 -13.42 9.82
N ALA A 102 1.59 -12.56 10.66
CA ALA A 102 2.25 -11.35 11.11
C ALA A 102 3.54 -11.69 11.87
N PRO A 103 4.67 -11.00 11.59
CA PRO A 103 5.89 -11.19 12.37
C PRO A 103 5.72 -10.62 13.79
N ASP A 104 6.51 -11.10 14.73
CA ASP A 104 6.49 -10.66 16.13
C ASP A 104 6.71 -9.14 16.29
N LEU A 105 7.24 -8.49 15.26
CA LEU A 105 7.46 -7.04 15.20
C LEU A 105 6.19 -6.20 15.40
N TRP A 106 5.02 -6.73 15.01
CA TRP A 106 3.73 -6.04 15.14
C TRP A 106 2.54 -6.98 15.34
N SER A 107 2.75 -8.28 15.50
CA SER A 107 1.67 -9.28 15.61
C SER A 107 0.68 -9.04 16.77
N ASP A 108 1.11 -8.33 17.80
CA ASP A 108 0.23 -7.94 18.92
C ASP A 108 -0.83 -6.90 18.53
N GLU A 109 -0.54 -6.11 17.47
CA GLU A 109 -1.37 -4.98 17.07
C GLU A 109 -1.98 -5.14 15.69
N ILE A 110 -1.30 -5.84 14.78
CA ILE A 110 -1.72 -6.00 13.38
C ILE A 110 -1.64 -7.48 13.00
N ASP A 111 -2.77 -8.06 12.61
CA ASP A 111 -2.80 -9.35 11.92
C ASP A 111 -2.61 -9.16 10.42
N GLN A 112 -2.18 -10.21 9.72
CA GLN A 112 -2.04 -10.21 8.28
C GLN A 112 -2.40 -11.57 7.69
N LEU A 113 -2.76 -11.55 6.40
CA LEU A 113 -3.08 -12.72 5.61
C LEU A 113 -2.75 -12.44 4.14
N ILE A 114 -2.17 -13.40 3.44
CA ILE A 114 -2.03 -13.32 1.97
C ILE A 114 -3.36 -13.74 1.36
N PHE A 115 -4.05 -12.79 0.73
CA PHE A 115 -5.26 -13.11 -0.02
C PHE A 115 -4.88 -13.66 -1.40
N LYS A 116 -5.20 -14.93 -1.60
CA LYS A 116 -5.00 -15.68 -2.85
C LYS A 116 -6.37 -16.02 -3.39
N GLY A 117 -6.61 -15.80 -4.66
CA GLY A 117 -7.91 -16.16 -5.26
C GLY A 117 -8.22 -15.39 -6.53
N SER A 118 -7.53 -14.31 -6.78
CA SER A 118 -7.52 -13.63 -8.07
C SER A 118 -6.31 -14.11 -8.89
N SER A 119 -6.53 -14.39 -10.18
CA SER A 119 -5.43 -14.63 -11.13
C SER A 119 -4.63 -13.36 -11.42
N VAL A 120 -5.15 -12.19 -11.03
CA VAL A 120 -4.61 -10.86 -11.33
C VAL A 120 -3.91 -10.27 -10.12
N ILE A 121 -4.52 -10.38 -8.93
CA ILE A 121 -4.03 -9.73 -7.71
C ILE A 121 -3.87 -10.76 -6.60
N GLU A 122 -2.64 -10.85 -6.09
CA GLU A 122 -2.32 -11.44 -4.81
C GLU A 122 -1.88 -10.30 -3.88
N GLU A 123 -2.57 -10.14 -2.76
CA GLU A 123 -2.37 -9.02 -1.86
C GLU A 123 -2.27 -9.50 -0.41
N VAL A 124 -1.34 -8.92 0.35
CA VAL A 124 -1.32 -9.08 1.79
C VAL A 124 -2.28 -8.07 2.39
N VAL A 125 -3.32 -8.55 3.01
CA VAL A 125 -4.30 -7.74 3.74
C VAL A 125 -3.93 -7.69 5.21
N PHE A 126 -4.26 -6.58 5.87
CA PHE A 126 -3.90 -6.37 7.27
C PHE A 126 -5.13 -5.99 8.10
N PHE A 127 -5.13 -6.40 9.36
CA PHE A 127 -6.18 -6.05 10.29
C PHE A 127 -5.59 -5.40 11.55
N HIS A 128 -5.82 -4.10 11.70
CA HIS A 128 -5.41 -3.36 12.89
C HIS A 128 -6.40 -3.60 14.04
N LYS A 129 -5.94 -4.32 15.05
CA LYS A 129 -6.79 -4.90 16.12
C LYS A 129 -7.48 -3.85 16.96
N SER A 130 -6.76 -2.81 17.39
CA SER A 130 -7.29 -1.80 18.32
C SER A 130 -8.42 -0.97 17.72
N THR A 131 -8.34 -0.63 16.43
CA THR A 131 -9.38 0.14 15.72
C THR A 131 -10.36 -0.75 14.96
N LYS A 132 -10.14 -2.07 14.93
CA LYS A 132 -10.92 -3.04 14.14
C LYS A 132 -11.00 -2.66 12.66
N THR A 133 -9.88 -2.21 12.10
CA THR A 133 -9.80 -1.72 10.72
C THR A 133 -9.12 -2.73 9.82
N LEU A 134 -9.81 -3.15 8.76
CA LEU A 134 -9.23 -3.92 7.66
C LEU A 134 -8.52 -2.94 6.70
N ILE A 135 -7.28 -3.25 6.34
CA ILE A 135 -6.45 -2.44 5.44
C ILE A 135 -6.21 -3.26 4.18
N VAL A 136 -6.66 -2.73 3.06
CA VAL A 136 -6.54 -3.30 1.73
C VAL A 136 -6.07 -2.22 0.75
N THR A 137 -5.55 -2.62 -0.40
CA THR A 137 -5.20 -1.71 -1.51
C THR A 137 -6.04 -2.01 -2.75
N ASP A 138 -5.60 -2.98 -3.55
CA ASP A 138 -6.23 -3.30 -4.84
C ASP A 138 -7.19 -4.49 -4.76
N LEU A 139 -7.30 -5.12 -3.58
CA LEU A 139 -8.23 -6.23 -3.36
C LEU A 139 -9.69 -5.80 -3.57
N ILE A 140 -10.02 -4.56 -3.23
CA ILE A 140 -11.36 -3.99 -3.48
C ILE A 140 -11.18 -2.64 -4.17
N GLU A 141 -11.56 -2.57 -5.43
CA GLU A 141 -11.62 -1.32 -6.17
C GLU A 141 -12.99 -0.65 -5.97
N ASN A 142 -12.98 0.61 -5.54
CA ASN A 142 -14.19 1.38 -5.29
C ASN A 142 -13.96 2.86 -5.61
N PHE A 143 -13.83 3.17 -6.91
CA PHE A 143 -13.56 4.53 -7.38
C PHE A 143 -14.79 5.43 -7.21
N GLU A 144 -14.57 6.64 -6.72
CA GLU A 144 -15.60 7.68 -6.66
C GLU A 144 -15.88 8.20 -8.07
N PRO A 145 -17.10 8.03 -8.62
CA PRO A 145 -17.41 8.42 -9.99
C PRO A 145 -17.14 9.91 -10.29
N GLU A 146 -17.31 10.77 -9.28
CA GLU A 146 -17.13 12.23 -9.39
C GLU A 146 -15.67 12.60 -9.62
N LYS A 147 -14.73 11.81 -9.12
CA LYS A 147 -13.29 12.00 -9.28
C LYS A 147 -12.75 11.47 -10.62
N ILE A 148 -13.60 10.79 -11.41
CA ILE A 148 -13.22 10.29 -12.73
C ILE A 148 -13.52 11.40 -13.76
N ALA A 149 -12.48 12.11 -14.19
CA ALA A 149 -12.62 13.25 -15.11
C ALA A 149 -13.23 12.89 -16.48
N SER A 150 -12.94 11.68 -17.00
CA SER A 150 -13.43 11.27 -18.33
C SER A 150 -14.79 10.59 -18.25
N PRO A 151 -15.83 11.11 -18.94
CA PRO A 151 -17.17 10.48 -18.97
C PRO A 151 -17.15 9.05 -19.53
N ILE A 152 -16.31 8.80 -20.53
CA ILE A 152 -16.17 7.47 -21.15
C ILE A 152 -15.60 6.48 -20.14
N ARG A 153 -14.54 6.87 -19.42
CA ARG A 153 -13.94 6.03 -18.37
C ARG A 153 -14.91 5.79 -17.22
N ARG A 154 -15.66 6.79 -16.81
CA ARG A 154 -16.72 6.66 -15.80
C ARG A 154 -17.72 5.59 -16.18
N LYS A 155 -18.14 5.56 -17.45
CA LYS A 155 -19.05 4.53 -17.97
C LYS A 155 -18.40 3.13 -17.96
N ILE A 156 -17.13 3.03 -18.40
CA ILE A 156 -16.39 1.76 -18.40
C ILE A 156 -16.23 1.24 -16.96
N TYR A 157 -15.83 2.09 -16.01
CA TYR A 157 -15.63 1.71 -14.62
C TYR A 157 -16.94 1.31 -13.93
N ARG A 158 -18.06 1.96 -14.27
CA ARG A 158 -19.40 1.51 -13.81
C ARG A 158 -19.77 0.13 -14.36
N LEU A 159 -19.54 -0.12 -15.64
CA LEU A 159 -19.79 -1.43 -16.24
C LEU A 159 -18.89 -2.52 -15.63
N ALA A 160 -17.67 -2.20 -15.28
CA ALA A 160 -16.75 -3.08 -14.58
C ALA A 160 -17.06 -3.25 -13.07
N ARG A 161 -18.06 -2.53 -12.54
CA ARG A 161 -18.46 -2.53 -11.12
C ARG A 161 -17.33 -2.20 -10.15
N VAL A 162 -16.41 -1.32 -10.56
CA VAL A 162 -15.30 -0.85 -9.73
C VAL A 162 -15.51 0.57 -9.20
N THR A 163 -16.77 1.04 -9.21
CA THR A 163 -17.14 2.37 -8.69
C THR A 163 -18.08 2.27 -7.50
N ALA A 164 -17.99 3.29 -6.62
CA ALA A 164 -18.93 3.43 -5.52
C ALA A 164 -20.39 3.51 -6.01
N PRO A 165 -21.35 2.89 -5.26
CA PRO A 165 -21.17 2.14 -4.00
C PRO A 165 -20.80 0.65 -4.19
N ASP A 166 -20.77 0.14 -5.42
CA ASP A 166 -20.74 -1.28 -5.75
C ASP A 166 -19.32 -1.81 -6.03
N GLY A 167 -18.31 -1.24 -5.37
CA GLY A 167 -16.93 -1.69 -5.53
C GLY A 167 -16.73 -3.18 -5.28
N GLN A 168 -15.89 -3.81 -6.08
CA GLN A 168 -15.61 -5.25 -5.99
C GLN A 168 -14.13 -5.56 -6.24
N THR A 169 -13.78 -6.80 -6.01
CA THR A 169 -12.45 -7.36 -6.35
C THR A 169 -12.32 -7.41 -7.87
N PRO A 170 -11.19 -6.92 -8.44
CA PRO A 170 -10.93 -6.96 -9.88
C PRO A 170 -10.72 -8.37 -10.44
#